data_765ed305cd8e87feab49061880dc9d6c
#
_entry.id   765ed305cd8e87feab49061880dc9d6c
#
_cell.length_a   1.000
_cell.length_b   1.000
_cell.length_c   1.000
_cell.angle_alpha   90.00
_cell.angle_beta   90.00
_cell.angle_gamma   90.00
#
_symmetry.space_group_name_H-M   'P 1'
#
loop_
_entity.id
_entity.type
_entity.pdbx_description
1 polymer ?
#
loop_
_entity_poly.entity_id
_entity_poly.type
_entity_poly.pdbx_seq_one_letter_code
_entity_poly.pdbx_strand_id
1 'polypeptide(L)'
;TLKVGTTGQQRIEYKSQFFLAYDKIDTRRDASFLSAYHKETNKLQGTIFKKIMGHFNQTTNQYVWDADAVLYRLAGVYLMMAEVENMQGGDVAKYINFVRERAYGKAWDKAKYGYENADFTTNELAILHEKDKEMLGEGQRWWDVLRMTLTKGGKPLVFCTEGSVDGTPILNEATEAYKVLWPIETEMLNKDPKLEQTPGYVK
;
A
#
# COMPACT_ATOMS: atom_id res chain seq x y z
N THR A 1 13.03 -12.00 19.79
CA THR A 1 12.16 -13.15 19.59
C THR A 1 10.77 -12.78 20.05
N LEU A 2 9.84 -12.55 19.12
CA LEU A 2 8.42 -12.37 19.45
C LEU A 2 7.90 -13.70 19.99
N LYS A 3 7.56 -13.75 21.27
CA LYS A 3 6.66 -14.79 21.79
C LYS A 3 5.25 -14.38 21.35
N VAL A 4 4.77 -14.96 20.26
CA VAL A 4 3.37 -14.81 19.85
C VAL A 4 2.53 -15.55 20.89
N GLY A 5 1.68 -14.81 21.60
CA GLY A 5 0.71 -15.42 22.51
C GLY A 5 -0.22 -16.36 21.74
N THR A 6 -0.52 -17.51 22.31
CA THR A 6 -1.26 -18.60 21.68
C THR A 6 -2.74 -18.34 21.39
N THR A 7 -3.26 -17.14 21.63
CA THR A 7 -4.69 -16.81 21.53
C THR A 7 -5.05 -15.86 20.39
N GLY A 8 -4.07 -15.34 19.64
CA GLY A 8 -4.33 -14.46 18.49
C GLY A 8 -4.58 -15.26 17.22
N GLN A 9 -5.71 -15.07 16.56
CA GLN A 9 -5.91 -15.55 15.19
C GLN A 9 -5.43 -14.51 14.19
N GLN A 10 -4.44 -14.85 13.38
CA GLN A 10 -4.05 -14.05 12.24
C GLN A 10 -5.14 -14.18 11.16
N ARG A 11 -5.88 -13.11 10.93
CA ARG A 11 -6.98 -13.08 9.93
C ARG A 11 -6.54 -12.51 8.59
N ILE A 12 -5.55 -11.62 8.61
CA ILE A 12 -5.03 -10.94 7.43
C ILE A 12 -3.50 -10.93 7.54
N GLU A 13 -2.84 -11.28 6.47
CA GLU A 13 -1.38 -11.26 6.34
C GLU A 13 -0.98 -10.39 5.15
N TYR A 14 0.05 -9.55 5.34
CA TYR A 14 0.65 -8.84 4.22
C TYR A 14 1.54 -9.81 3.44
N LYS A 15 1.44 -9.76 2.11
CA LYS A 15 2.33 -10.51 1.25
C LYS A 15 3.79 -10.12 1.56
N SER A 16 4.66 -11.12 1.70
CA SER A 16 6.08 -10.90 2.05
C SER A 16 6.80 -9.99 1.07
N GLN A 17 6.34 -9.90 -0.18
CA GLN A 17 6.86 -9.00 -1.21
C GLN A 17 6.84 -7.54 -0.76
N PHE A 18 5.84 -7.09 -0.01
CA PHE A 18 5.81 -5.73 0.53
C PHE A 18 6.97 -5.48 1.50
N PHE A 19 7.29 -6.43 2.38
CA PHE A 19 8.44 -6.33 3.28
C PHE A 19 9.76 -6.41 2.52
N LEU A 20 9.87 -7.31 1.55
CA LEU A 20 11.10 -7.52 0.77
C LEU A 20 11.39 -6.38 -0.22
N ALA A 21 10.40 -5.56 -0.55
CA ALA A 21 10.57 -4.40 -1.42
C ALA A 21 11.37 -3.26 -0.79
N TYR A 22 11.53 -3.25 0.54
CA TYR A 22 12.31 -2.20 1.22
C TYR A 22 13.79 -2.53 1.23
N ASP A 23 14.63 -1.53 0.94
CA ASP A 23 16.05 -1.61 1.24
C ASP A 23 16.29 -1.78 2.75
N LYS A 24 17.38 -2.45 3.11
CA LYS A 24 17.71 -2.69 4.53
C LYS A 24 17.88 -1.41 5.34
N ILE A 25 18.26 -0.32 4.68
CA ILE A 25 18.47 0.99 5.30
C ILE A 25 17.22 1.89 5.26
N ASP A 26 16.17 1.47 4.57
CA ASP A 26 14.90 2.21 4.54
C ASP A 26 14.21 2.08 5.90
N THR A 27 14.16 3.18 6.63
CA THR A 27 13.61 3.21 8.00
C THR A 27 12.14 2.86 8.08
N ARG A 28 11.41 2.98 6.97
CA ARG A 28 9.98 2.63 6.87
C ARG A 28 9.74 1.14 7.05
N ARG A 29 10.69 0.28 6.62
CA ARG A 29 10.59 -1.16 6.78
C ARG A 29 10.39 -1.53 8.24
N ASP A 30 11.31 -1.12 9.09
CA ASP A 30 11.30 -1.48 10.50
C ASP A 30 10.28 -0.63 11.31
N ALA A 31 9.85 0.51 10.76
CA ALA A 31 8.74 1.29 11.30
C ALA A 31 7.38 0.63 11.03
N SER A 32 7.21 -0.04 9.89
CA SER A 32 5.94 -0.63 9.47
C SER A 32 5.76 -2.08 9.90
N PHE A 33 6.86 -2.82 10.08
CA PHE A 33 6.81 -4.26 10.36
C PHE A 33 7.63 -4.67 11.58
N LEU A 34 7.12 -5.69 12.26
CA LEU A 34 7.91 -6.53 13.15
C LEU A 34 8.20 -7.83 12.43
N SER A 35 9.49 -8.16 12.28
CA SER A 35 9.91 -9.39 11.59
C SER A 35 10.24 -10.47 12.60
N ALA A 36 9.71 -11.68 12.38
CA ALA A 36 10.04 -12.88 13.14
C ALA A 36 10.99 -13.75 12.30
N TYR A 37 12.12 -14.11 12.90
CA TYR A 37 13.11 -14.98 12.28
C TYR A 37 13.24 -16.31 13.03
N HIS A 38 13.48 -17.37 12.29
CA HIS A 38 13.78 -18.67 12.90
C HIS A 38 15.10 -18.59 13.68
N LYS A 39 15.08 -19.08 14.92
CA LYS A 39 16.19 -18.90 15.86
C LYS A 39 17.52 -19.47 15.35
N GLU A 40 17.46 -20.66 14.71
CA GLU A 40 18.65 -21.39 14.29
C GLU A 40 19.07 -21.05 12.84
N THR A 41 18.11 -20.93 11.93
CA THR A 41 18.41 -20.74 10.49
C THR A 41 18.44 -19.26 10.08
N ASN A 42 18.03 -18.35 10.97
CA ASN A 42 17.87 -16.92 10.70
C ASN A 42 17.02 -16.61 9.45
N LYS A 43 16.15 -17.54 9.05
CA LYS A 43 15.20 -17.33 7.96
C LYS A 43 13.99 -16.56 8.44
N LEU A 44 13.52 -15.61 7.63
CA LEU A 44 12.28 -14.89 7.90
C LEU A 44 11.12 -15.88 7.96
N GLN A 45 10.39 -15.88 9.06
CA GLN A 45 9.23 -16.75 9.29
C GLN A 45 7.91 -16.06 9.09
N GLY A 46 7.88 -14.74 9.29
CA GLY A 46 6.71 -13.92 9.12
C GLY A 46 6.95 -12.48 9.49
N THR A 47 6.00 -11.64 9.14
CA THR A 47 6.00 -10.23 9.47
C THR A 47 4.66 -9.85 10.06
N ILE A 48 4.70 -9.01 11.10
CA ILE A 48 3.51 -8.43 11.72
C ILE A 48 3.50 -6.96 11.38
N PHE A 49 2.41 -6.48 10.81
CA PHE A 49 2.22 -5.07 10.52
C PHE A 49 1.97 -4.29 11.81
N LYS A 50 2.76 -3.25 12.07
CA LYS A 50 2.69 -2.48 13.30
C LYS A 50 2.42 -0.98 13.13
N LYS A 51 2.40 -0.48 11.89
CA LYS A 51 2.32 0.97 11.61
C LYS A 51 1.09 1.65 12.21
N ILE A 52 -0.03 0.92 12.28
CA ILE A 52 -1.29 1.41 12.85
C ILE A 52 -1.65 0.72 14.17
N MET A 53 -0.67 0.04 14.79
CA MET A 53 -0.87 -0.48 16.14
C MET A 53 -0.93 0.67 17.13
N GLY A 54 -1.84 0.58 18.10
CA GLY A 54 -1.86 1.45 19.25
C GLY A 54 -0.66 1.23 20.17
N HIS A 55 -0.79 1.49 21.43
CA HIS A 55 0.27 1.32 22.41
C HIS A 55 -0.15 0.41 23.58
N PHE A 56 0.86 -0.17 24.24
CA PHE A 56 0.61 -0.92 25.47
C PHE A 56 0.66 0.03 26.68
N ASN A 57 -0.47 0.16 27.36
CA ASN A 57 -0.55 0.99 28.57
C ASN A 57 -0.07 0.16 29.77
N GLN A 58 1.09 0.50 30.29
CA GLN A 58 1.71 -0.20 31.41
C GLN A 58 0.94 -0.05 32.73
N THR A 59 0.21 1.04 32.92
CA THR A 59 -0.56 1.31 34.13
C THR A 59 -1.80 0.41 34.22
N THR A 60 -2.52 0.24 33.12
CA THR A 60 -3.72 -0.60 33.06
C THR A 60 -3.43 -2.03 32.66
N ASN A 61 -2.16 -2.33 32.27
CA ASN A 61 -1.73 -3.63 31.72
C ASN A 61 -2.58 -4.09 30.52
N GLN A 62 -3.02 -3.13 29.69
CA GLN A 62 -3.89 -3.38 28.54
C GLN A 62 -3.32 -2.74 27.27
N TYR A 63 -3.66 -3.35 26.14
CA TYR A 63 -3.35 -2.77 24.82
C TYR A 63 -4.44 -1.78 24.41
N VAL A 64 -4.04 -0.56 24.04
CA VAL A 64 -4.94 0.53 23.62
C VAL A 64 -4.79 0.73 22.11
N TRP A 65 -5.87 0.62 21.38
CA TRP A 65 -5.93 0.79 19.93
C TRP A 65 -6.38 2.22 19.61
N ASP A 66 -5.46 3.17 19.77
CA ASP A 66 -5.70 4.60 19.67
C ASP A 66 -4.88 5.27 18.56
N ALA A 67 -4.43 4.48 17.57
CA ALA A 67 -3.75 5.04 16.42
C ALA A 67 -4.75 5.83 15.54
N ASP A 68 -4.35 7.07 15.20
CA ASP A 68 -5.15 7.92 14.33
C ASP A 68 -5.27 7.34 12.91
N ALA A 69 -6.46 7.45 12.32
CA ALA A 69 -6.69 7.16 10.92
C ALA A 69 -6.19 8.33 10.07
N VAL A 70 -5.08 8.13 9.39
CA VAL A 70 -4.49 9.16 8.50
C VAL A 70 -5.26 9.20 7.19
N LEU A 71 -5.96 10.32 6.92
CA LEU A 71 -6.63 10.54 5.65
C LEU A 71 -5.68 11.11 4.59
N TYR A 72 -4.95 12.17 4.94
CA TYR A 72 -3.95 12.81 4.08
C TYR A 72 -2.72 13.20 4.90
N ARG A 73 -1.55 13.11 4.28
CA ARG A 73 -0.28 13.59 4.85
C ARG A 73 0.68 14.02 3.76
N LEU A 74 1.65 14.85 4.11
CA LEU A 74 2.53 15.51 3.17
C LEU A 74 3.23 14.56 2.17
N ALA A 75 3.68 13.39 2.63
CA ALA A 75 4.30 12.41 1.74
C ALA A 75 3.33 11.89 0.66
N GLY A 76 2.05 11.67 1.02
CA GLY A 76 1.00 11.34 0.05
C GLY A 76 0.77 12.46 -0.96
N VAL A 77 0.79 13.72 -0.49
CA VAL A 77 0.67 14.89 -1.39
C VAL A 77 1.85 14.95 -2.36
N TYR A 78 3.09 14.72 -1.92
CA TYR A 78 4.24 14.66 -2.83
C TYR A 78 4.08 13.57 -3.88
N LEU A 79 3.59 12.38 -3.51
CA LEU A 79 3.38 11.30 -4.48
C LEU A 79 2.21 11.59 -5.44
N MET A 80 1.18 12.32 -5.02
CA MET A 80 0.16 12.87 -5.94
C MET A 80 0.75 13.92 -6.89
N MET A 81 1.64 14.78 -6.41
CA MET A 81 2.37 15.73 -7.27
C MET A 81 3.24 15.00 -8.29
N ALA A 82 3.91 13.89 -7.91
CA ALA A 82 4.65 13.06 -8.83
C ALA A 82 3.77 12.51 -9.97
N GLU A 83 2.54 12.08 -9.67
CA GLU A 83 1.58 11.64 -10.69
C GLU A 83 1.20 12.79 -11.64
N VAL A 84 0.94 13.98 -11.10
CA VAL A 84 0.64 15.17 -11.92
C VAL A 84 1.81 15.48 -12.86
N GLU A 85 3.05 15.48 -12.35
CA GLU A 85 4.24 15.69 -13.17
C GLU A 85 4.38 14.62 -14.26
N ASN A 86 4.13 13.35 -13.93
CA ASN A 86 4.17 12.27 -14.92
C ASN A 86 3.15 12.50 -16.05
N MET A 87 1.94 12.92 -15.71
CA MET A 87 0.91 13.25 -16.71
C MET A 87 1.29 14.44 -17.59
N GLN A 88 2.03 15.40 -17.07
CA GLN A 88 2.45 16.61 -17.77
C GLN A 88 3.82 16.47 -18.46
N GLY A 89 4.56 15.40 -18.22
CA GLY A 89 5.93 15.20 -18.71
C GLY A 89 6.96 16.05 -17.94
N GLY A 90 6.68 16.35 -16.67
CA GLY A 90 7.53 17.13 -15.78
C GLY A 90 8.46 16.31 -14.91
N ASP A 91 8.88 16.87 -13.77
CA ASP A 91 9.91 16.30 -12.89
C ASP A 91 9.32 15.40 -11.78
N VAL A 92 9.06 14.15 -12.12
CA VAL A 92 8.60 13.10 -11.21
C VAL A 92 9.65 12.80 -10.13
N ALA A 93 10.92 12.77 -10.53
CA ALA A 93 12.04 12.40 -9.65
C ALA A 93 12.15 13.32 -8.44
N LYS A 94 11.85 14.60 -8.60
CA LYS A 94 11.85 15.59 -7.51
C LYS A 94 11.01 15.11 -6.32
N TYR A 95 9.78 14.70 -6.57
CA TYR A 95 8.82 14.36 -5.50
C TYR A 95 9.05 12.98 -4.92
N ILE A 96 9.43 12.00 -5.74
CA ILE A 96 9.84 10.68 -5.24
C ILE A 96 11.06 10.84 -4.31
N ASN A 97 12.04 11.66 -4.72
CA ASN A 97 13.26 11.85 -3.94
C ASN A 97 13.01 12.58 -2.62
N PHE A 98 12.07 13.50 -2.53
CA PHE A 98 11.68 14.10 -1.25
C PHE A 98 11.19 13.05 -0.24
N VAL A 99 10.40 12.08 -0.71
CA VAL A 99 9.91 10.98 0.14
C VAL A 99 11.06 10.04 0.53
N ARG A 100 11.92 9.67 -0.42
CA ARG A 100 13.07 8.78 -0.19
C ARG A 100 14.11 9.40 0.74
N GLU A 101 14.46 10.68 0.54
CA GLU A 101 15.42 11.38 1.39
C GLU A 101 15.01 11.33 2.86
N ARG A 102 13.75 11.63 3.16
CA ARG A 102 13.21 11.49 4.51
C ARG A 102 13.27 10.05 5.01
N ALA A 103 12.89 9.08 4.17
CA ALA A 103 12.81 7.66 4.54
C ALA A 103 14.18 7.02 4.82
N TYR A 104 15.21 7.45 4.10
CA TYR A 104 16.58 6.96 4.28
C TYR A 104 17.37 7.78 5.32
N GLY A 105 16.92 9.00 5.63
CA GLY A 105 17.53 9.86 6.65
C GLY A 105 19.04 10.03 6.46
N LYS A 106 19.82 9.74 7.50
CA LYS A 106 21.29 9.88 7.44
C LYS A 106 21.99 8.98 6.43
N ALA A 107 21.34 7.92 5.98
CA ALA A 107 21.87 6.99 4.98
C ALA A 107 21.52 7.42 3.54
N TRP A 108 20.83 8.54 3.38
CA TRP A 108 20.48 9.05 2.06
C TRP A 108 21.71 9.38 1.23
N ASP A 109 21.75 8.80 0.06
CA ASP A 109 22.74 9.07 -1.00
C ASP A 109 21.99 9.14 -2.32
N LYS A 110 21.85 10.35 -2.87
CA LYS A 110 21.11 10.58 -4.12
C LYS A 110 21.67 9.78 -5.29
N ALA A 111 23.01 9.63 -5.37
CA ALA A 111 23.64 8.88 -6.47
C ALA A 111 23.32 7.38 -6.41
N LYS A 112 23.04 6.86 -5.20
CA LYS A 112 22.78 5.43 -4.99
C LYS A 112 21.29 5.09 -4.89
N TYR A 113 20.48 5.94 -4.29
CA TYR A 113 19.08 5.66 -3.95
C TYR A 113 18.10 6.60 -4.60
N GLY A 114 18.60 7.66 -5.25
CA GLY A 114 17.77 8.61 -5.96
C GLY A 114 17.04 7.94 -7.13
N TYR A 115 15.85 8.43 -7.40
CA TYR A 115 15.10 8.13 -8.61
C TYR A 115 15.47 9.16 -9.69
N GLU A 116 15.57 8.73 -10.93
CA GLU A 116 15.74 9.58 -12.09
C GLU A 116 14.50 9.48 -12.99
N ASN A 117 14.14 10.57 -13.65
CA ASN A 117 13.00 10.60 -14.56
C ASN A 117 13.19 9.62 -15.71
N ALA A 118 12.14 8.89 -16.05
CA ALA A 118 12.09 7.92 -17.12
C ALA A 118 10.88 8.16 -18.04
N ASP A 119 10.50 7.18 -18.85
CA ASP A 119 9.25 7.22 -19.60
C ASP A 119 8.03 7.17 -18.69
N PHE A 120 6.84 7.48 -19.27
CA PHE A 120 5.58 7.53 -18.52
C PHE A 120 5.32 6.26 -17.71
N THR A 121 5.45 5.10 -18.33
CA THR A 121 5.16 3.80 -17.70
C THR A 121 6.10 3.54 -16.53
N THR A 122 7.39 3.74 -16.73
CA THR A 122 8.41 3.53 -15.69
C THR A 122 8.20 4.48 -14.51
N ASN A 123 7.90 5.75 -14.78
CA ASN A 123 7.57 6.73 -13.75
C ASN A 123 6.31 6.34 -12.97
N GLU A 124 5.25 5.92 -13.66
CA GLU A 124 3.98 5.53 -13.05
C GLU A 124 4.17 4.35 -12.07
N LEU A 125 4.90 3.33 -12.50
CA LEU A 125 5.20 2.18 -11.65
C LEU A 125 6.14 2.55 -10.49
N ALA A 126 7.10 3.44 -10.70
CA ALA A 126 7.95 3.93 -9.63
C ALA A 126 7.17 4.69 -8.55
N ILE A 127 6.19 5.52 -8.96
CA ILE A 127 5.28 6.22 -8.05
C ILE A 127 4.45 5.20 -7.26
N LEU A 128 3.85 4.21 -7.93
CA LEU A 128 3.07 3.16 -7.27
C LEU A 128 3.90 2.40 -6.23
N HIS A 129 5.12 1.98 -6.60
CA HIS A 129 6.02 1.28 -5.68
C HIS A 129 6.45 2.15 -4.50
N GLU A 130 6.64 3.46 -4.72
CA GLU A 130 6.95 4.37 -3.62
C GLU A 130 5.75 4.56 -2.69
N LYS A 131 4.53 4.64 -3.24
CA LYS A 131 3.27 4.63 -2.47
C LYS A 131 3.09 3.34 -1.69
N ASP A 132 3.41 2.19 -2.26
CA ASP A 132 3.37 0.90 -1.57
C ASP A 132 4.23 0.88 -0.31
N LYS A 133 5.40 1.51 -0.36
CA LYS A 133 6.30 1.63 0.80
C LYS A 133 5.81 2.68 1.80
N GLU A 134 5.40 3.82 1.30
CA GLU A 134 5.09 4.99 2.12
C GLU A 134 3.69 4.90 2.74
N MET A 135 2.67 4.54 1.94
CA MET A 135 1.25 4.59 2.30
C MET A 135 0.70 3.22 2.73
N LEU A 136 1.57 2.23 2.97
CA LEU A 136 1.16 0.89 3.39
C LEU A 136 0.25 0.94 4.62
N GLY A 137 -0.91 0.29 4.53
CA GLY A 137 -1.91 0.24 5.61
C GLY A 137 -2.77 1.48 5.78
N GLU A 138 -2.62 2.51 4.93
CA GLU A 138 -3.38 3.76 4.99
C GLU A 138 -4.62 3.77 4.07
N GLY A 139 -4.97 2.62 3.47
CA GLY A 139 -6.21 2.45 2.69
C GLY A 139 -6.21 3.07 1.29
N GLN A 140 -5.06 3.58 0.81
CA GLN A 140 -5.02 4.32 -0.46
C GLN A 140 -4.78 3.46 -1.69
N ARG A 141 -4.09 2.30 -1.56
CA ARG A 141 -3.66 1.49 -2.69
C ARG A 141 -4.79 1.09 -3.65
N TRP A 142 -5.98 0.77 -3.13
CA TRP A 142 -7.11 0.41 -3.98
C TRP A 142 -7.45 1.51 -4.98
N TRP A 143 -7.49 2.75 -4.50
CA TRP A 143 -7.78 3.92 -5.33
C TRP A 143 -6.65 4.22 -6.32
N ASP A 144 -5.41 3.98 -5.94
CA ASP A 144 -4.26 4.16 -6.81
C ASP A 144 -4.32 3.19 -7.99
N VAL A 145 -4.49 1.88 -7.76
CA VAL A 145 -4.54 0.90 -8.87
C VAL A 145 -5.79 1.02 -9.74
N LEU A 146 -6.88 1.62 -9.24
CA LEU A 146 -8.06 1.95 -10.04
C LEU A 146 -7.83 3.17 -10.96
N ARG A 147 -6.98 4.10 -10.56
CA ARG A 147 -6.74 5.36 -11.26
C ARG A 147 -5.50 5.33 -12.16
N MET A 148 -4.42 4.73 -11.67
CA MET A 148 -3.13 4.68 -12.37
C MET A 148 -3.18 3.72 -13.55
N THR A 149 -2.41 4.04 -14.60
CA THR A 149 -2.43 3.31 -15.88
C THR A 149 -1.01 3.18 -16.46
N LEU A 150 -0.74 2.17 -17.26
CA LEU A 150 0.59 2.01 -17.92
C LEU A 150 0.83 3.02 -19.05
N THR A 151 -0.24 3.53 -19.64
CA THR A 151 -0.18 4.56 -20.68
C THR A 151 -1.25 5.61 -20.41
N LYS A 152 -1.03 6.85 -20.79
CA LYS A 152 -2.01 7.93 -20.58
C LYS A 152 -3.40 7.55 -21.10
N GLY A 153 -4.39 7.52 -20.20
CA GLY A 153 -5.76 7.12 -20.54
C GLY A 153 -5.93 5.63 -20.84
N GLY A 154 -4.94 4.81 -20.51
CA GLY A 154 -4.97 3.38 -20.71
C GLY A 154 -5.80 2.62 -19.67
N LYS A 155 -5.63 1.31 -19.67
CA LYS A 155 -6.33 0.39 -18.77
C LYS A 155 -5.82 0.59 -17.33
N PRO A 156 -6.73 0.65 -16.32
CA PRO A 156 -6.37 0.73 -14.91
C PRO A 156 -5.47 -0.41 -14.45
N LEU A 157 -4.51 -0.11 -13.58
CA LEU A 157 -3.54 -1.08 -13.07
C LEU A 157 -4.19 -2.24 -12.29
N VAL A 158 -5.40 -2.07 -11.78
CA VAL A 158 -6.15 -3.15 -11.12
C VAL A 158 -6.35 -4.37 -12.01
N PHE A 159 -6.37 -4.17 -13.34
CA PHE A 159 -6.50 -5.21 -14.36
C PHE A 159 -5.18 -5.59 -15.03
N CYS A 160 -4.06 -5.05 -14.56
CA CYS A 160 -2.72 -5.29 -15.10
C CYS A 160 -1.87 -6.08 -14.10
N THR A 161 -0.95 -6.89 -14.62
CA THR A 161 0.01 -7.65 -13.80
C THR A 161 0.88 -6.74 -12.97
N GLU A 162 1.23 -5.57 -13.50
CA GLU A 162 2.07 -4.54 -12.88
C GLU A 162 1.37 -3.85 -11.70
N GLY A 163 0.06 -3.89 -11.63
CA GLY A 163 -0.71 -3.37 -10.50
C GLY A 163 -0.65 -4.25 -9.25
N SER A 164 -0.06 -5.43 -9.36
CA SER A 164 0.05 -6.39 -8.26
C SER A 164 1.52 -6.69 -7.91
N VAL A 165 1.77 -6.99 -6.64
CA VAL A 165 3.12 -7.36 -6.14
C VAL A 165 3.51 -8.80 -6.46
N ASP A 166 2.60 -9.64 -6.92
CA ASP A 166 2.86 -11.05 -7.27
C ASP A 166 2.72 -11.34 -8.78
N GLY A 167 2.51 -10.30 -9.60
CA GLY A 167 2.40 -10.44 -11.05
C GLY A 167 1.06 -11.04 -11.53
N THR A 168 0.05 -11.15 -10.64
CA THR A 168 -1.30 -11.56 -11.01
C THR A 168 -2.22 -10.35 -10.94
N PRO A 169 -3.02 -10.00 -11.96
CA PRO A 169 -3.96 -8.89 -11.88
C PRO A 169 -4.84 -9.00 -10.64
N ILE A 170 -5.10 -7.88 -9.98
CA ILE A 170 -5.95 -7.83 -8.77
C ILE A 170 -7.37 -8.26 -9.12
N LEU A 171 -7.88 -7.83 -10.27
CA LEU A 171 -9.17 -8.24 -10.84
C LEU A 171 -8.97 -8.76 -12.27
N ASN A 172 -9.71 -9.79 -12.61
CA ASN A 172 -9.84 -10.23 -14.00
C ASN A 172 -10.85 -9.33 -14.72
N GLU A 173 -10.37 -8.56 -15.71
CA GLU A 173 -11.20 -7.58 -16.42
C GLU A 173 -12.44 -8.22 -17.08
N ALA A 174 -12.29 -9.43 -17.66
CA ALA A 174 -13.37 -10.09 -18.39
C ALA A 174 -14.51 -10.58 -17.48
N THR A 175 -14.21 -10.92 -16.24
CA THR A 175 -15.17 -11.58 -15.32
C THR A 175 -15.45 -10.79 -14.05
N GLU A 176 -14.60 -9.83 -13.71
CA GLU A 176 -14.61 -9.14 -12.40
C GLU A 176 -14.62 -7.61 -12.52
N ALA A 177 -14.76 -7.04 -13.73
CA ALA A 177 -14.75 -5.60 -13.92
C ALA A 177 -15.78 -4.86 -13.04
N TYR A 178 -16.90 -5.48 -12.75
CA TYR A 178 -17.93 -4.91 -11.87
C TYR A 178 -17.46 -4.71 -10.44
N LYS A 179 -16.46 -5.45 -9.97
CA LYS A 179 -15.93 -5.38 -8.60
C LYS A 179 -15.14 -4.09 -8.30
N VAL A 180 -14.91 -3.24 -9.29
CA VAL A 180 -14.36 -1.89 -9.07
C VAL A 180 -15.30 -1.02 -8.23
N LEU A 181 -16.59 -1.30 -8.27
CA LEU A 181 -17.61 -0.73 -7.41
C LEU A 181 -17.99 -1.72 -6.31
N TRP A 182 -18.34 -1.21 -5.16
CA TRP A 182 -18.78 -2.03 -4.04
C TRP A 182 -20.25 -2.41 -4.18
N PRO A 183 -20.67 -3.60 -3.69
CA PRO A 183 -22.08 -3.94 -3.61
C PRO A 183 -22.77 -3.06 -2.57
N ILE A 184 -24.06 -2.81 -2.80
CA ILE A 184 -24.92 -2.23 -1.76
C ILE A 184 -25.26 -3.35 -0.78
N GLU A 185 -25.15 -3.05 0.50
CA GLU A 185 -25.47 -4.01 1.56
C GLU A 185 -26.95 -4.47 1.46
N THR A 186 -27.18 -5.78 1.62
CA THR A 186 -28.51 -6.38 1.50
C THR A 186 -29.54 -5.75 2.46
N GLU A 187 -29.13 -5.37 3.67
CA GLU A 187 -30.02 -4.70 4.61
C GLU A 187 -30.52 -3.34 4.10
N MET A 188 -29.64 -2.59 3.42
CA MET A 188 -30.00 -1.30 2.82
C MET A 188 -30.97 -1.48 1.64
N LEU A 189 -30.72 -2.48 0.78
CA LEU A 189 -31.62 -2.82 -0.31
C LEU A 189 -33.02 -3.24 0.19
N ASN A 190 -33.08 -3.93 1.32
CA ASN A 190 -34.35 -4.33 1.95
C ASN A 190 -35.13 -3.16 2.58
N LYS A 191 -34.40 -2.12 3.03
CA LYS A 191 -35.00 -0.92 3.64
C LYS A 191 -35.56 0.06 2.60
N ASP A 192 -34.96 0.12 1.41
CA ASP A 192 -35.41 1.00 0.34
C ASP A 192 -35.64 0.21 -0.96
N PRO A 193 -36.91 -0.08 -1.30
CA PRO A 193 -37.25 -0.83 -2.51
C PRO A 193 -36.93 -0.13 -3.84
N LYS A 194 -36.53 1.16 -3.78
CA LYS A 194 -36.08 1.92 -4.96
C LYS A 194 -34.58 1.74 -5.23
N LEU A 195 -33.83 1.17 -4.28
CA LEU A 195 -32.41 0.88 -4.49
C LEU A 195 -32.26 -0.38 -5.33
N GLU A 196 -31.44 -0.26 -6.36
CA GLU A 196 -31.01 -1.37 -7.19
C GLU A 196 -29.58 -1.76 -6.84
N GLN A 197 -29.30 -3.05 -6.82
CA GLN A 197 -27.95 -3.55 -6.58
C GLN A 197 -26.98 -3.06 -7.66
N THR A 198 -25.74 -2.76 -7.26
CA THR A 198 -24.67 -2.47 -8.20
C THR A 198 -24.60 -3.57 -9.28
N PRO A 199 -24.57 -3.21 -10.57
CA PRO A 199 -24.55 -4.19 -11.66
C PRO A 199 -23.41 -5.22 -11.50
N GLY A 200 -23.73 -6.50 -11.73
CA GLY A 200 -22.79 -7.61 -11.57
C GLY A 200 -22.84 -8.33 -10.22
N TYR A 201 -23.45 -7.72 -9.20
CA TYR A 201 -23.72 -8.39 -7.92
C TYR A 201 -25.14 -8.96 -7.89
N VAL A 202 -25.30 -10.10 -7.21
CA VAL A 202 -26.61 -10.72 -6.96
C VAL A 202 -27.26 -10.06 -5.74
N LYS A 203 -28.59 -9.96 -5.75
CA LYS A 203 -29.36 -9.50 -4.57
C LYS A 203 -29.30 -10.50 -3.43
#